data_db7782071593449048ee3286521d7fa9
#
_entry.id   db7782071593449048ee3286521d7fa9
#
_cell.length_a   1.000
_cell.length_b   1.000
_cell.length_c   1.000
_cell.angle_alpha   90.00
_cell.angle_beta   90.00
_cell.angle_gamma   90.00
#
_symmetry.space_group_name_H-M   'P 1'
#
loop_
_entity.id
_entity.type
_entity.pdbx_description
1 polymer ?
#
loop_
_entity_poly.entity_id
_entity_poly.type
_entity_poly.pdbx_seq_one_letter_code
_entity_poly.pdbx_strand_id
1 'polypeptide(L)'
;MLNGKNIVVYDLEIKKPIDQCSKGWSSHDEMGISVGCAFDYRLMRYRVFMDDNLQELTARLNEPETVVVAFNHISFDNKLLRASGQPLKPDNELNNYDMLVQSRIGANADNYAKGFKLDDHLRALGLPMKTADGAAAPQWWQAGKVGTLVDYCLNDVAQEKALFEYIIEHRKVANGYNAVPYSIALPNGLEIE
;
A
#
# COMPACT_ATOMS: atom_id res chain seq x y z
N MET A 1 7.85 4.89 19.71
CA MET A 1 6.49 4.52 19.36
C MET A 1 6.44 3.35 18.36
N LEU A 2 6.76 3.45 17.07
CA LEU A 2 6.74 2.30 16.12
C LEU A 2 8.11 1.68 15.79
N ASN A 3 9.19 2.32 16.18
CA ASN A 3 10.55 1.88 15.90
C ASN A 3 10.82 0.48 16.47
N GLY A 4 11.36 -0.41 15.66
CA GLY A 4 11.63 -1.80 16.04
C GLY A 4 10.41 -2.73 16.07
N LYS A 5 9.19 -2.21 15.87
CA LYS A 5 7.97 -3.04 15.76
C LYS A 5 8.00 -3.86 14.47
N ASN A 6 7.36 -5.00 14.48
CA ASN A 6 7.29 -5.90 13.33
C ASN A 6 6.20 -5.44 12.35
N ILE A 7 6.43 -4.32 11.68
CA ILE A 7 5.50 -3.66 10.75
C ILE A 7 6.22 -3.40 9.44
N VAL A 8 5.54 -3.66 8.33
CA VAL A 8 5.99 -3.33 6.98
C VAL A 8 4.90 -2.56 6.26
N VAL A 9 5.23 -1.36 5.78
CA VAL A 9 4.39 -0.60 4.83
C VAL A 9 4.95 -0.85 3.44
N TYR A 10 4.13 -1.22 2.44
CA TYR A 10 4.62 -1.54 1.11
C TYR A 10 3.64 -1.13 0.01
N ASP A 11 4.17 -0.90 -1.18
CA ASP A 11 3.43 -0.59 -2.41
C ASP A 11 4.11 -1.22 -3.62
N LEU A 12 3.35 -1.47 -4.68
CA LEU A 12 3.82 -2.09 -5.93
C LEU A 12 3.42 -1.27 -7.14
N GLU A 13 4.32 -1.28 -8.15
CA GLU A 13 4.04 -0.72 -9.46
C GLU A 13 4.00 -1.80 -10.54
N ILE A 14 3.18 -1.59 -11.57
CA ILE A 14 2.95 -2.56 -12.63
C ILE A 14 3.77 -2.27 -13.89
N LYS A 15 4.09 -3.33 -14.66
CA LYS A 15 4.82 -3.22 -15.95
C LYS A 15 3.89 -2.81 -17.10
N LYS A 16 2.65 -3.31 -17.09
CA LYS A 16 1.71 -3.17 -18.19
C LYS A 16 0.51 -2.30 -17.80
N PRO A 17 0.21 -1.24 -18.56
CA PRO A 17 -0.96 -0.40 -18.28
C PRO A 17 -2.27 -1.20 -18.28
N ILE A 18 -3.22 -0.79 -17.46
CA ILE A 18 -4.51 -1.46 -17.26
C ILE A 18 -5.34 -1.53 -18.57
N ASP A 19 -5.28 -0.51 -19.40
CA ASP A 19 -5.97 -0.46 -20.70
C ASP A 19 -5.38 -1.42 -21.76
N GLN A 20 -4.17 -1.94 -21.52
CA GLN A 20 -3.55 -2.98 -22.33
C GLN A 20 -3.81 -4.41 -21.79
N CYS A 21 -4.53 -4.54 -20.69
CA CYS A 21 -4.87 -5.81 -20.06
C CYS A 21 -6.26 -6.30 -20.48
N SER A 22 -6.42 -7.61 -20.72
CA SER A 22 -7.64 -8.20 -21.32
C SER A 22 -8.90 -8.03 -20.46
N LYS A 23 -8.76 -8.01 -19.12
CA LYS A 23 -9.85 -7.88 -18.14
C LYS A 23 -9.70 -6.63 -17.27
N GLY A 24 -8.97 -5.61 -17.75
CA GLY A 24 -8.71 -4.38 -17.00
C GLY A 24 -8.10 -4.66 -15.62
N TRP A 25 -8.65 -4.07 -14.56
CA TRP A 25 -8.17 -4.23 -13.18
C TRP A 25 -8.17 -5.66 -12.63
N SER A 26 -8.83 -6.61 -13.29
CA SER A 26 -8.85 -8.02 -12.88
C SER A 26 -7.75 -8.86 -13.51
N SER A 27 -6.91 -8.29 -14.38
CA SER A 27 -5.83 -9.00 -15.11
C SER A 27 -4.51 -9.01 -14.33
N HIS A 28 -4.52 -9.34 -13.04
CA HIS A 28 -3.30 -9.34 -12.22
C HIS A 28 -2.17 -10.22 -12.82
N ASP A 29 -2.55 -11.29 -13.52
CA ASP A 29 -1.64 -12.21 -14.22
C ASP A 29 -0.98 -11.60 -15.48
N GLU A 30 -1.57 -10.54 -16.05
CA GLU A 30 -1.02 -9.86 -17.23
C GLU A 30 -0.19 -8.61 -16.88
N MET A 31 -0.43 -8.01 -15.71
CA MET A 31 0.16 -6.71 -15.33
C MET A 31 1.67 -6.80 -15.11
N GLY A 32 2.13 -7.84 -14.42
CA GLY A 32 3.52 -7.98 -13.94
C GLY A 32 3.92 -6.88 -12.95
N ILE A 33 4.91 -7.13 -12.12
CA ILE A 33 5.43 -6.16 -11.15
C ILE A 33 6.70 -5.52 -11.71
N SER A 34 6.76 -4.20 -11.79
CA SER A 34 7.94 -3.46 -12.25
C SER A 34 8.89 -3.12 -11.09
N VAL A 35 8.33 -2.70 -9.96
CA VAL A 35 9.05 -2.42 -8.72
C VAL A 35 8.10 -2.62 -7.53
N GLY A 36 8.64 -3.07 -6.42
CA GLY A 36 8.01 -3.00 -5.10
C GLY A 36 8.88 -2.17 -4.17
N CYS A 37 8.26 -1.33 -3.36
CA CYS A 37 8.95 -0.59 -2.31
C CYS A 37 8.34 -0.92 -0.96
N ALA A 38 9.14 -0.88 0.09
CA ALA A 38 8.64 -1.05 1.45
C ALA A 38 9.41 -0.20 2.46
N PHE A 39 8.73 0.22 3.52
CA PHE A 39 9.35 0.71 4.74
C PHE A 39 9.21 -0.34 5.85
N ASP A 40 10.32 -0.79 6.38
CA ASP A 40 10.37 -1.78 7.46
C ASP A 40 10.68 -1.09 8.80
N TYR A 41 9.71 -1.03 9.71
CA TYR A 41 9.87 -0.39 11.02
C TYR A 41 10.84 -1.14 11.95
N ARG A 42 11.04 -2.45 11.75
CA ARG A 42 12.05 -3.21 12.50
C ARG A 42 13.46 -2.77 12.12
N LEU A 43 13.67 -2.46 10.84
CA LEU A 43 14.97 -2.07 10.31
C LEU A 43 15.12 -0.54 10.16
N MET A 44 14.04 0.21 10.35
CA MET A 44 13.96 1.67 10.19
C MET A 44 14.52 2.16 8.85
N ARG A 45 14.17 1.45 7.76
CA ARG A 45 14.67 1.78 6.42
C ARG A 45 13.68 1.45 5.32
N TYR A 46 13.82 2.20 4.21
CA TYR A 46 13.20 1.83 2.94
C TYR A 46 14.00 0.74 2.24
N ARG A 47 13.28 -0.08 1.49
CA ARG A 47 13.83 -1.12 0.61
C ARG A 47 13.14 -1.06 -0.74
N VAL A 48 13.89 -1.39 -1.79
CA VAL A 48 13.41 -1.49 -3.18
C VAL A 48 13.57 -2.93 -3.63
N PHE A 49 12.54 -3.46 -4.28
CA PHE A 49 12.47 -4.83 -4.77
C PHE A 49 12.15 -4.82 -6.26
N MET A 50 12.89 -5.61 -7.01
CA MET A 50 12.71 -5.80 -8.44
C MET A 50 12.65 -7.31 -8.76
N ASP A 51 12.63 -7.69 -10.03
CA ASP A 51 12.48 -9.10 -10.44
C ASP A 51 13.47 -10.06 -9.75
N ASP A 52 14.70 -9.61 -9.47
CA ASP A 52 15.78 -10.42 -8.89
C ASP A 52 15.67 -10.61 -7.36
N ASN A 53 14.95 -9.75 -6.66
CA ASN A 53 14.83 -9.80 -5.21
C ASN A 53 13.41 -9.63 -4.66
N LEU A 54 12.37 -9.65 -5.50
CA LEU A 54 10.97 -9.50 -5.09
C LEU A 54 10.53 -10.58 -4.09
N GLN A 55 11.11 -11.76 -4.15
CA GLN A 55 10.87 -12.83 -3.18
C GLN A 55 11.27 -12.46 -1.75
N GLU A 56 12.22 -11.55 -1.55
CA GLU A 56 12.59 -11.07 -0.22
C GLU A 56 11.46 -10.22 0.41
N LEU A 57 10.70 -9.49 -0.42
CA LEU A 57 9.51 -8.78 0.05
C LEU A 57 8.48 -9.79 0.57
N THR A 58 8.12 -10.78 -0.24
CA THR A 58 7.11 -11.78 0.18
C THR A 58 7.57 -12.61 1.37
N ALA A 59 8.86 -12.95 1.45
CA ALA A 59 9.42 -13.61 2.63
C ALA A 59 9.22 -12.75 3.89
N ARG A 60 9.47 -11.45 3.79
CA ARG A 60 9.30 -10.51 4.90
C ARG A 60 7.83 -10.30 5.30
N LEU A 61 6.92 -10.22 4.32
CA LEU A 61 5.48 -10.13 4.58
C LEU A 61 4.92 -11.41 5.22
N ASN A 62 5.49 -12.56 4.89
CA ASN A 62 5.10 -13.87 5.43
C ASN A 62 5.66 -14.18 6.83
N GLU A 63 6.56 -13.36 7.37
CA GLU A 63 7.10 -13.60 8.70
C GLU A 63 5.97 -13.58 9.76
N PRO A 64 6.01 -14.47 10.76
CA PRO A 64 5.01 -14.49 11.81
C PRO A 64 4.88 -13.12 12.49
N GLU A 65 3.65 -12.76 12.84
CA GLU A 65 3.32 -11.52 13.56
C GLU A 65 3.70 -10.23 12.83
N THR A 66 4.12 -10.30 11.55
CA THR A 66 4.31 -9.08 10.75
C THR A 66 2.97 -8.41 10.50
N VAL A 67 2.82 -7.16 10.92
CA VAL A 67 1.70 -6.32 10.49
C VAL A 67 2.00 -5.82 9.09
N VAL A 68 1.23 -6.29 8.12
CA VAL A 68 1.33 -5.91 6.70
C VAL A 68 0.42 -4.74 6.45
N VAL A 69 1.00 -3.57 6.18
CA VAL A 69 0.28 -2.31 6.00
C VAL A 69 0.40 -1.84 4.56
N ALA A 70 -0.71 -1.48 3.93
CA ALA A 70 -0.74 -0.72 2.68
C ALA A 70 -2.15 -0.17 2.41
N PHE A 71 -2.34 0.51 1.30
CA PHE A 71 -3.61 1.07 0.90
C PHE A 71 -4.24 0.25 -0.24
N ASN A 72 -5.35 -0.46 0.03
CA ASN A 72 -6.05 -1.33 -0.94
C ASN A 72 -5.29 -2.61 -1.34
N HIS A 73 -4.30 -3.02 -0.58
CA HIS A 73 -3.41 -4.13 -0.94
C HIS A 73 -4.08 -5.50 -0.97
N ILE A 74 -5.09 -5.74 -0.12
CA ILE A 74 -5.84 -7.01 -0.14
C ILE A 74 -6.54 -7.20 -1.49
N SER A 75 -7.06 -6.11 -2.07
CA SER A 75 -7.76 -6.16 -3.35
C SER A 75 -6.83 -6.09 -4.56
N PHE A 76 -5.61 -5.58 -4.42
CA PHE A 76 -4.70 -5.36 -5.54
C PHE A 76 -3.31 -5.97 -5.33
N ASP A 77 -2.45 -5.43 -4.49
CA ASP A 77 -1.03 -5.77 -4.39
C ASP A 77 -0.80 -7.24 -3.99
N ASN A 78 -1.55 -7.75 -3.00
CA ASN A 78 -1.47 -9.14 -2.59
C ASN A 78 -1.85 -10.10 -3.73
N LYS A 79 -2.85 -9.73 -4.53
CA LYS A 79 -3.26 -10.52 -5.70
C LYS A 79 -2.21 -10.45 -6.80
N LEU A 80 -1.62 -9.26 -7.01
CA LEU A 80 -0.58 -9.05 -7.99
C LEU A 80 0.69 -9.86 -7.65
N LEU A 81 1.12 -9.89 -6.38
CA LEU A 81 2.24 -10.72 -5.93
C LEU A 81 1.98 -12.20 -6.24
N ARG A 82 0.81 -12.73 -5.86
CA ARG A 82 0.47 -14.13 -6.11
C ARG A 82 0.37 -14.45 -7.61
N ALA A 83 -0.26 -13.58 -8.39
CA ALA A 83 -0.39 -13.73 -9.84
C ALA A 83 0.97 -13.67 -10.56
N SER A 84 1.93 -12.96 -10.00
CA SER A 84 3.33 -12.91 -10.47
C SER A 84 4.17 -14.10 -9.97
N GLY A 85 3.56 -15.12 -9.37
CA GLY A 85 4.24 -16.34 -8.91
C GLY A 85 5.00 -16.18 -7.57
N GLN A 86 4.82 -15.06 -6.87
CA GLN A 86 5.46 -14.85 -5.59
C GLN A 86 4.75 -15.66 -4.48
N PRO A 87 5.50 -16.30 -3.55
CA PRO A 87 4.95 -17.20 -2.54
C PRO A 87 4.33 -16.42 -1.35
N LEU A 88 3.40 -15.52 -1.62
CA LEU A 88 2.68 -14.82 -0.57
C LEU A 88 1.56 -15.69 0.00
N LYS A 89 1.49 -15.81 1.32
CA LYS A 89 0.42 -16.52 2.05
C LYS A 89 -0.96 -15.99 1.69
N PRO A 90 -2.02 -16.80 1.86
CA PRO A 90 -3.41 -16.33 1.78
C PRO A 90 -3.68 -15.16 2.73
N ASP A 91 -4.61 -14.27 2.37
CA ASP A 91 -4.87 -13.05 3.15
C ASP A 91 -5.34 -13.33 4.59
N ASN A 92 -6.02 -14.44 4.82
CA ASN A 92 -6.46 -14.86 6.15
C ASN A 92 -5.34 -15.44 7.04
N GLU A 93 -4.14 -15.66 6.49
CA GLU A 93 -2.94 -16.10 7.21
C GLU A 93 -1.93 -14.96 7.43
N LEU A 94 -2.21 -13.77 6.88
CA LEU A 94 -1.43 -12.56 7.06
C LEU A 94 -2.11 -11.63 8.07
N ASN A 95 -1.33 -10.92 8.87
CA ASN A 95 -1.85 -9.84 9.70
C ASN A 95 -1.98 -8.55 8.88
N ASN A 96 -2.96 -8.56 7.95
CA ASN A 96 -3.20 -7.44 7.05
C ASN A 96 -3.87 -6.26 7.75
N TYR A 97 -3.33 -5.07 7.54
CA TYR A 97 -3.94 -3.81 7.87
C TYR A 97 -4.12 -2.96 6.60
N ASP A 98 -5.20 -3.20 5.88
CA ASP A 98 -5.56 -2.45 4.68
C ASP A 98 -6.24 -1.14 5.08
N MET A 99 -5.54 -0.01 4.91
CA MET A 99 -6.02 1.29 5.35
C MET A 99 -7.29 1.73 4.63
N LEU A 100 -7.51 1.33 3.36
CA LEU A 100 -8.77 1.62 2.66
C LEU A 100 -9.93 0.84 3.28
N VAL A 101 -9.75 -0.45 3.55
CA VAL A 101 -10.77 -1.31 4.16
C VAL A 101 -11.13 -0.77 5.54
N GLN A 102 -10.13 -0.48 6.38
CA GLN A 102 -10.35 0.05 7.72
C GLN A 102 -11.03 1.42 7.70
N SER A 103 -10.66 2.29 6.75
CA SER A 103 -11.30 3.59 6.56
C SER A 103 -12.78 3.45 6.21
N ARG A 104 -13.14 2.55 5.31
CA ARG A 104 -14.55 2.30 4.95
C ARG A 104 -15.34 1.73 6.11
N ILE A 105 -14.78 0.77 6.84
CA ILE A 105 -15.41 0.21 8.06
C ILE A 105 -15.66 1.32 9.09
N GLY A 106 -14.65 2.14 9.40
CA GLY A 106 -14.75 3.21 10.37
C GLY A 106 -15.80 4.28 10.00
N ALA A 107 -15.94 4.56 8.71
CA ALA A 107 -16.94 5.50 8.21
C ALA A 107 -18.33 4.88 7.98
N ASN A 108 -18.49 3.58 8.16
CA ASN A 108 -19.69 2.81 7.75
C ASN A 108 -20.06 3.06 6.28
N ALA A 109 -19.06 3.05 5.39
CA ALA A 109 -19.17 3.39 3.98
C ALA A 109 -19.11 2.14 3.09
N ASP A 110 -19.84 2.16 1.99
CA ASP A 110 -19.79 1.12 0.95
C ASP A 110 -18.56 1.27 0.02
N ASN A 111 -18.40 0.32 -0.88
CA ASN A 111 -17.26 0.29 -1.82
C ASN A 111 -17.31 1.37 -2.90
N TYR A 112 -18.45 2.05 -3.07
CA TYR A 112 -18.68 3.10 -4.07
C TYR A 112 -18.60 4.51 -3.48
N ALA A 113 -18.49 4.62 -2.14
CA ALA A 113 -18.40 5.89 -1.46
C ALA A 113 -17.19 6.71 -1.93
N LYS A 114 -17.43 8.01 -2.15
CA LYS A 114 -16.38 8.94 -2.60
C LYS A 114 -15.52 9.44 -1.44
N GLY A 115 -14.31 9.91 -1.76
CA GLY A 115 -13.41 10.51 -0.77
C GLY A 115 -12.60 9.49 0.03
N PHE A 116 -12.41 8.26 -0.50
CA PHE A 116 -11.67 7.17 0.12
C PHE A 116 -10.39 6.78 -0.66
N LYS A 117 -9.91 7.60 -1.58
CA LYS A 117 -8.59 7.41 -2.16
C LYS A 117 -7.51 7.82 -1.16
N LEU A 118 -6.30 7.31 -1.30
CA LEU A 118 -5.16 7.73 -0.49
C LEU A 118 -4.99 9.26 -0.50
N ASP A 119 -4.96 9.86 -1.68
CA ASP A 119 -4.85 11.32 -1.86
C ASP A 119 -5.99 12.10 -1.17
N ASP A 120 -7.18 11.54 -1.10
CA ASP A 120 -8.31 12.16 -0.45
C ASP A 120 -8.09 12.26 1.06
N HIS A 121 -7.61 11.17 1.69
CA HIS A 121 -7.26 11.15 3.10
C HIS A 121 -6.08 12.09 3.40
N LEU A 122 -5.01 12.01 2.62
CA LEU A 122 -3.83 12.87 2.82
C LEU A 122 -4.20 14.35 2.76
N ARG A 123 -5.01 14.74 1.76
CA ARG A 123 -5.49 16.12 1.63
C ARG A 123 -6.35 16.56 2.81
N ALA A 124 -7.31 15.72 3.23
CA ALA A 124 -8.20 16.03 4.34
C ALA A 124 -7.47 16.18 5.68
N LEU A 125 -6.34 15.48 5.84
CA LEU A 125 -5.54 15.48 7.06
C LEU A 125 -4.33 16.43 7.01
N GLY A 126 -4.10 17.12 5.88
CA GLY A 126 -2.95 18.00 5.71
C GLY A 126 -1.61 17.27 5.66
N LEU A 127 -1.62 15.99 5.27
CA LEU A 127 -0.41 15.18 5.12
C LEU A 127 0.29 15.41 3.77
N PRO A 128 1.58 15.06 3.65
CA PRO A 128 2.31 15.18 2.39
C PRO A 128 1.62 14.43 1.26
N MET A 129 1.53 15.06 0.09
CA MET A 129 0.89 14.50 -1.10
C MET A 129 1.90 14.30 -2.22
N LYS A 130 1.62 13.31 -3.09
CA LYS A 130 2.41 13.10 -4.29
C LYS A 130 2.21 14.23 -5.32
N THR A 131 3.22 14.39 -6.17
CA THR A 131 3.23 15.37 -7.24
C THR A 131 2.93 14.77 -8.63
N ALA A 132 2.84 13.44 -8.74
CA ALA A 132 2.65 12.73 -10.01
C ALA A 132 1.44 11.77 -9.96
N ASP A 133 0.88 11.50 -11.14
CA ASP A 133 -0.24 10.55 -11.32
C ASP A 133 0.29 9.12 -11.48
N GLY A 134 -0.25 8.17 -10.72
CA GLY A 134 0.08 6.74 -10.77
C GLY A 134 -0.14 6.07 -12.12
N ALA A 135 -1.03 6.62 -12.95
CA ALA A 135 -1.25 6.12 -14.30
C ALA A 135 0.00 6.22 -15.21
N ALA A 136 1.00 7.02 -14.84
CA ALA A 136 2.25 7.16 -15.58
C ALA A 136 3.29 6.07 -15.27
N ALA A 137 3.17 5.34 -14.16
CA ALA A 137 4.17 4.37 -13.71
C ALA A 137 4.48 3.26 -14.74
N PRO A 138 3.49 2.57 -15.36
CA PRO A 138 3.76 1.57 -16.39
C PRO A 138 4.44 2.16 -17.64
N GLN A 139 4.14 3.42 -17.97
CA GLN A 139 4.75 4.12 -19.10
C GLN A 139 6.22 4.43 -18.83
N TRP A 140 6.58 4.79 -17.59
CA TRP A 140 7.99 4.97 -17.20
C TRP A 140 8.76 3.67 -17.27
N TRP A 141 8.15 2.56 -16.84
CA TRP A 141 8.74 1.23 -16.99
C TRP A 141 9.03 0.91 -18.45
N GLN A 142 8.02 1.02 -19.32
CA GLN A 142 8.14 0.76 -20.76
C GLN A 142 9.16 1.67 -21.46
N ALA A 143 9.33 2.89 -20.95
CA ALA A 143 10.32 3.85 -21.43
C ALA A 143 11.73 3.67 -20.82
N GLY A 144 11.95 2.66 -19.96
CA GLY A 144 13.22 2.42 -19.28
C GLY A 144 13.57 3.47 -18.21
N LYS A 145 12.61 4.30 -17.76
CA LYS A 145 12.80 5.33 -16.74
C LYS A 145 12.73 4.75 -15.32
N VAL A 146 13.55 3.74 -15.05
CA VAL A 146 13.49 2.96 -13.81
C VAL A 146 13.72 3.83 -12.56
N GLY A 147 14.65 4.77 -12.61
CA GLY A 147 14.90 5.69 -11.48
C GLY A 147 13.68 6.51 -11.10
N THR A 148 12.98 7.10 -12.10
CA THR A 148 11.73 7.85 -11.87
C THR A 148 10.64 6.97 -11.26
N LEU A 149 10.53 5.72 -11.73
CA LEU A 149 9.56 4.76 -11.23
C LEU A 149 9.86 4.34 -9.78
N VAL A 150 11.12 4.10 -9.45
CA VAL A 150 11.55 3.80 -8.07
C VAL A 150 11.26 4.98 -7.13
N ASP A 151 11.62 6.20 -7.53
CA ASP A 151 11.33 7.41 -6.74
C ASP A 151 9.82 7.58 -6.51
N TYR A 152 9.02 7.28 -7.51
CA TYR A 152 7.56 7.34 -7.41
C TYR A 152 7.02 6.32 -6.39
N CYS A 153 7.36 5.04 -6.52
CA CYS A 153 6.93 3.99 -5.59
C CYS A 153 7.41 4.25 -4.14
N LEU A 154 8.65 4.74 -3.96
CA LEU A 154 9.15 5.15 -2.64
C LEU A 154 8.32 6.30 -2.03
N ASN A 155 7.88 7.25 -2.86
CA ASN A 155 7.00 8.33 -2.42
C ASN A 155 5.61 7.81 -2.02
N ASP A 156 5.05 6.84 -2.76
CA ASP A 156 3.76 6.25 -2.40
C ASP A 156 3.87 5.50 -1.05
N VAL A 157 4.92 4.72 -0.82
CA VAL A 157 5.19 4.10 0.50
C VAL A 157 5.38 5.15 1.60
N ALA A 158 6.03 6.28 1.31
CA ALA A 158 6.21 7.36 2.30
C ALA A 158 4.88 8.02 2.69
N GLN A 159 3.96 8.16 1.75
CA GLN A 159 2.61 8.68 1.99
C GLN A 159 1.74 7.71 2.76
N GLU A 160 1.76 6.43 2.40
CA GLU A 160 1.07 5.38 3.15
C GLU A 160 1.60 5.28 4.58
N LYS A 161 2.93 5.37 4.76
CA LYS A 161 3.57 5.43 6.06
C LYS A 161 3.09 6.64 6.87
N ALA A 162 3.01 7.82 6.26
CA ALA A 162 2.54 9.04 6.93
C ALA A 162 1.07 8.90 7.35
N LEU A 163 0.20 8.35 6.50
CA LEU A 163 -1.18 8.07 6.86
C LEU A 163 -1.28 7.04 7.99
N PHE A 164 -0.50 5.97 7.92
CA PHE A 164 -0.46 4.94 8.96
C PHE A 164 -0.02 5.53 10.31
N GLU A 165 1.06 6.31 10.34
CA GLU A 165 1.54 6.98 11.56
C GLU A 165 0.50 7.94 12.14
N TYR A 166 -0.20 8.69 11.28
CA TYR A 166 -1.32 9.54 11.71
C TYR A 166 -2.45 8.71 12.34
N ILE A 167 -2.81 7.57 11.74
CA ILE A 167 -3.82 6.65 12.29
C ILE A 167 -3.40 6.14 13.67
N ILE A 168 -2.14 5.74 13.80
CA ILE A 168 -1.61 5.25 15.07
C ILE A 168 -1.68 6.29 16.16
N GLU A 169 -1.35 7.53 15.86
CA GLU A 169 -1.33 8.63 16.84
C GLU A 169 -2.73 9.12 17.22
N HIS A 170 -3.59 9.31 16.21
CA HIS A 170 -4.87 10.01 16.41
C HIS A 170 -6.08 9.08 16.49
N ARG A 171 -5.98 7.83 16.04
CA ARG A 171 -7.08 6.84 15.96
C ARG A 171 -8.30 7.35 15.19
N LYS A 172 -8.06 8.28 14.29
CA LYS A 172 -9.06 8.94 13.45
C LYS A 172 -8.48 9.23 12.08
N VAL A 173 -9.35 9.24 11.10
CA VAL A 173 -9.08 9.75 9.75
C VAL A 173 -10.27 10.60 9.31
N ALA A 174 -10.14 11.30 8.18
CA ALA A 174 -11.24 12.07 7.61
C ALA A 174 -11.49 11.63 6.17
N ASN A 175 -12.76 11.66 5.76
CA ASN A 175 -13.15 11.49 4.37
C ASN A 175 -12.76 12.73 3.55
N GLY A 176 -12.08 12.54 2.43
CA GLY A 176 -11.60 13.65 1.61
C GLY A 176 -12.67 14.43 0.84
N TYR A 177 -13.91 13.91 0.80
CA TYR A 177 -15.02 14.60 0.13
C TYR A 177 -15.72 15.62 1.03
N ASN A 178 -15.90 15.28 2.31
CA ASN A 178 -16.65 16.12 3.26
C ASN A 178 -15.84 16.53 4.50
N ALA A 179 -14.59 16.08 4.60
CA ALA A 179 -13.67 16.30 5.71
C ALA A 179 -14.24 15.90 7.11
N VAL A 180 -15.26 15.04 7.14
CA VAL A 180 -15.84 14.56 8.40
C VAL A 180 -14.90 13.51 9.01
N PRO A 181 -14.38 13.73 10.22
CA PRO A 181 -13.53 12.77 10.90
C PRO A 181 -14.35 11.59 11.44
N TYR A 182 -13.75 10.40 11.42
CA TYR A 182 -14.32 9.19 12.00
C TYR A 182 -13.21 8.34 12.63
N SER A 183 -13.61 7.50 13.59
CA SER A 183 -12.67 6.58 14.26
C SER A 183 -12.28 5.43 13.34
N ILE A 184 -11.04 4.99 13.46
CA ILE A 184 -10.49 3.86 12.72
C ILE A 184 -9.83 2.88 13.70
N ALA A 185 -10.04 1.58 13.48
CA ALA A 185 -9.42 0.56 14.31
C ALA A 185 -7.91 0.50 14.04
N LEU A 186 -7.15 0.08 15.04
CA LEU A 186 -5.72 -0.19 14.90
C LEU A 186 -5.48 -1.63 14.41
N PRO A 187 -4.28 -1.93 13.90
CA PRO A 187 -3.89 -3.30 13.59
C PRO A 187 -4.04 -4.24 14.79
N ASN A 188 -4.46 -5.47 14.50
CA ASN A 188 -4.56 -6.50 15.53
C ASN A 188 -3.17 -6.81 16.15
N GLY A 189 -3.13 -6.93 17.48
CA GLY A 189 -1.91 -7.24 18.21
C GLY A 189 -0.88 -6.11 18.28
N LEU A 190 -1.18 -4.91 17.76
CA LEU A 190 -0.30 -3.77 17.88
C LEU A 190 -0.55 -3.03 19.20
N GLU A 191 0.31 -3.31 20.19
CA GLU A 191 0.35 -2.55 21.44
C GLU A 191 1.17 -1.27 21.24
N ILE A 192 0.57 -0.14 21.59
CA ILE A 192 1.20 1.19 21.53
C ILE A 192 1.25 1.70 22.96
N GLU A 193 2.46 1.83 23.47
CA GLU A 193 2.74 2.51 24.74
C GLU A 193 2.67 4.03 24.58
#